data_3425a52fbf39f167c1f2c6b7319088c2
#
_entry.id   3425a52fbf39f167c1f2c6b7319088c2
#
_cell.length_a   1.000
_cell.length_b   1.000
_cell.length_c   1.000
_cell.angle_alpha   90.00
_cell.angle_beta   90.00
_cell.angle_gamma   90.00
#
_symmetry.space_group_name_H-M   'P 1'
#
loop_
_entity.id
_entity.type
_entity.pdbx_description
1 polymer ?
#
loop_
_entity_poly.entity_id
_entity_poly.type
_entity_poly.pdbx_seq_one_letter_code
_entity_poly.pdbx_strand_id
1 'polypeptide(L)'
;MVVEMYIILIYDIQVNDEDNPYVLKKVFNVCKRYLNHIQKSVFEGELSEPKYLKLKEELFDILREHKDSCIIFKSRNEKWLEKEFLVKEDIDKTSNFI
;
A
#
# COMPACT_ATOMS: atom_id res chain seq x y z
N MET A 1 -2.85 -26.11 -3.51
CA MET A 1 -3.77 -25.06 -3.04
C MET A 1 -2.97 -23.79 -2.76
N VAL A 2 -3.43 -22.68 -3.31
CA VAL A 2 -2.76 -21.40 -3.09
C VAL A 2 -3.30 -20.80 -1.78
N VAL A 3 -2.38 -20.51 -0.85
CA VAL A 3 -2.75 -19.83 0.39
C VAL A 3 -2.69 -18.33 0.15
N GLU A 4 -3.82 -17.67 0.36
CA GLU A 4 -3.87 -16.22 0.25
C GLU A 4 -3.84 -15.60 1.63
N MET A 5 -3.23 -14.44 1.72
CA MET A 5 -3.18 -13.67 2.94
C MET A 5 -3.86 -12.33 2.73
N TYR A 6 -4.55 -11.85 3.74
CA TYR A 6 -5.13 -10.53 3.73
C TYR A 6 -4.10 -9.53 4.23
N ILE A 7 -3.94 -8.44 3.48
CA ILE A 7 -2.89 -7.46 3.75
C ILE A 7 -3.51 -6.07 3.85
N ILE A 8 -3.04 -5.31 4.83
CA ILE A 8 -3.24 -3.86 4.89
C ILE A 8 -1.86 -3.25 4.82
N LEU A 9 -1.66 -2.35 3.85
CA LEU A 9 -0.39 -1.67 3.64
C LEU A 9 -0.58 -0.18 3.84
N ILE A 10 0.31 0.42 4.63
CA ILE A 10 0.29 1.86 4.92
C ILE A 10 1.70 2.39 4.67
N TYR A 11 1.81 3.47 3.90
CA TYR A 11 3.11 4.10 3.69
C TYR A 11 3.07 5.57 4.03
N ASP A 12 4.25 6.10 4.31
CA ASP A 12 4.49 7.52 4.51
C ASP A 12 5.76 7.87 3.75
N ILE A 13 5.60 8.60 2.65
CA ILE A 13 6.69 8.94 1.76
C ILE A 13 7.07 10.38 1.97
N GLN A 14 8.33 10.61 2.34
CA GLN A 14 8.83 11.96 2.52
C GLN A 14 9.01 12.63 1.16
N VAL A 15 8.31 13.74 0.97
CA VAL A 15 8.42 14.55 -0.25
C VAL A 15 8.79 15.97 0.16
N ASN A 16 9.92 16.44 -0.34
CA ASN A 16 10.36 17.80 -0.11
C ASN A 16 11.01 18.36 -1.39
N ASP A 17 11.50 19.60 -1.34
CA ASP A 17 12.01 20.27 -2.52
C ASP A 17 13.24 19.58 -3.14
N GLU A 18 13.97 18.82 -2.35
CA GLU A 18 15.16 18.11 -2.81
C GLU A 18 14.83 16.70 -3.32
N ASP A 19 13.69 16.16 -2.95
CA ASP A 19 13.33 14.79 -3.29
C ASP A 19 12.58 14.73 -4.60
N ASN A 20 12.78 13.60 -5.29
CA ASN A 20 12.07 13.32 -6.52
C ASN A 20 10.60 13.02 -6.22
N PRO A 21 9.65 13.84 -6.68
CA PRO A 21 8.24 13.61 -6.42
C PRO A 21 7.71 12.32 -7.05
N TYR A 22 8.46 11.75 -7.97
CA TYR A 22 8.04 10.49 -8.61
C TYR A 22 8.09 9.29 -7.68
N VAL A 23 8.80 9.38 -6.56
CA VAL A 23 8.84 8.27 -5.59
C VAL A 23 7.45 7.98 -5.05
N LEU A 24 6.73 9.03 -4.63
CA LEU A 24 5.36 8.87 -4.13
C LEU A 24 4.46 8.24 -5.18
N LYS A 25 4.56 8.72 -6.42
CA LYS A 25 3.76 8.21 -7.52
C LYS A 25 4.09 6.74 -7.84
N LYS A 26 5.37 6.40 -7.84
CA LYS A 26 5.79 5.03 -8.10
C LYS A 26 5.27 4.06 -7.03
N VAL A 27 5.38 4.45 -5.76
CA VAL A 27 4.88 3.63 -4.65
C VAL A 27 3.38 3.42 -4.80
N PHE A 28 2.64 4.49 -5.08
CA PHE A 28 1.20 4.40 -5.29
C PHE A 28 0.86 3.44 -6.42
N ASN A 29 1.54 3.57 -7.55
CA ASN A 29 1.26 2.74 -8.72
C ASN A 29 1.57 1.26 -8.45
N VAL A 30 2.66 0.97 -7.75
CA VAL A 30 2.98 -0.41 -7.37
C VAL A 30 1.88 -0.97 -6.47
N CYS A 31 1.52 -0.24 -5.43
CA CYS A 31 0.48 -0.71 -4.50
C CYS A 31 -0.84 -0.95 -5.23
N LYS A 32 -1.21 -0.06 -6.14
CA LYS A 32 -2.48 -0.17 -6.87
C LYS A 32 -2.52 -1.37 -7.82
N ARG A 33 -1.37 -1.83 -8.31
CA ARG A 33 -1.34 -3.02 -9.17
C ARG A 33 -1.64 -4.31 -8.41
N TYR A 34 -1.34 -4.34 -7.12
CA TYR A 34 -1.50 -5.55 -6.30
C TYR A 34 -2.67 -5.47 -5.33
N LEU A 35 -3.01 -4.27 -4.88
CA LEU A 35 -3.95 -4.07 -3.80
C LEU A 35 -5.02 -3.06 -4.21
N ASN A 36 -6.04 -2.95 -3.37
CA ASN A 36 -7.12 -1.99 -3.54
C ASN A 36 -6.82 -0.73 -2.73
N HIS A 37 -6.98 0.43 -3.36
CA HIS A 37 -6.77 1.70 -2.69
C HIS A 37 -7.95 2.01 -1.78
N ILE A 38 -7.69 2.25 -0.49
CA ILE A 38 -8.73 2.60 0.47
C ILE A 38 -8.82 4.11 0.63
N GLN A 39 -7.72 4.72 1.02
CA GLN A 39 -7.63 6.17 1.18
C GLN A 39 -6.16 6.57 1.21
N LYS A 40 -5.87 7.73 0.68
CA LYS A 40 -4.50 8.30 0.66
C LYS A 40 -3.42 7.23 0.50
N SER A 41 -2.71 6.91 1.57
CA SER A 41 -1.61 5.95 1.55
C SER A 41 -1.95 4.60 2.17
N VAL A 42 -3.24 4.25 2.18
CA VAL A 42 -3.72 2.99 2.75
C VAL A 42 -4.27 2.11 1.65
N PHE A 43 -3.79 0.87 1.60
CA PHE A 43 -4.20 -0.13 0.63
C PHE A 43 -4.55 -1.43 1.34
N GLU A 44 -5.41 -2.23 0.74
CA GLU A 44 -5.75 -3.54 1.27
C GLU A 44 -5.99 -4.53 0.14
N GLY A 45 -5.92 -5.81 0.45
CA GLY A 45 -6.25 -6.85 -0.51
C GLY A 45 -5.76 -8.21 -0.08
N GLU A 46 -6.18 -9.21 -0.82
CA GLU A 46 -5.72 -10.57 -0.63
C GLU A 46 -4.68 -10.91 -1.68
N LEU A 47 -3.55 -11.44 -1.24
CA LEU A 47 -2.47 -11.83 -2.14
C LEU A 47 -2.02 -13.25 -1.83
N SER A 48 -1.68 -13.97 -2.90
CA SER A 48 -0.91 -15.20 -2.74
C SER A 48 0.51 -14.84 -2.29
N GLU A 49 1.21 -15.79 -1.71
CA GLU A 49 2.58 -15.54 -1.27
C GLU A 49 3.50 -15.09 -2.40
N PRO A 50 3.48 -15.72 -3.59
CA PRO A 50 4.32 -15.23 -4.69
C PRO A 50 4.06 -13.78 -5.07
N LYS A 51 2.80 -13.36 -5.11
CA LYS A 51 2.46 -11.98 -5.42
C LYS A 51 2.89 -11.04 -4.31
N TYR A 52 2.75 -11.47 -3.07
CA TYR A 52 3.20 -10.67 -1.93
C TYR A 52 4.71 -10.44 -1.98
N LEU A 53 5.48 -11.46 -2.33
CA LEU A 53 6.92 -11.32 -2.45
C LEU A 53 7.30 -10.37 -3.58
N LYS A 54 6.59 -10.42 -4.70
CA LYS A 54 6.80 -9.48 -5.79
C LYS A 54 6.49 -8.04 -5.40
N LEU A 55 5.40 -7.84 -4.66
CA LEU A 55 5.03 -6.52 -4.16
C LEU A 55 6.15 -5.96 -3.30
N LYS A 56 6.66 -6.75 -2.36
CA LYS A 56 7.75 -6.31 -1.49
C LYS A 56 9.01 -5.98 -2.28
N GLU A 57 9.35 -6.82 -3.22
CA GLU A 57 10.54 -6.61 -4.05
C GLU A 57 10.46 -5.29 -4.81
N GLU A 58 9.32 -5.02 -5.43
CA GLU A 58 9.14 -3.76 -6.17
C GLU A 58 9.19 -2.55 -5.25
N LEU A 59 8.63 -2.67 -4.05
CA LEU A 59 8.65 -1.57 -3.08
C LEU A 59 10.07 -1.33 -2.55
N PHE A 60 10.83 -2.38 -2.26
CA PHE A 60 12.22 -2.23 -1.81
C PHE A 60 13.08 -1.50 -2.83
N ASP A 61 12.78 -1.68 -4.13
CA ASP A 61 13.54 -0.99 -5.17
C ASP A 61 13.27 0.53 -5.20
N ILE A 62 12.17 0.96 -4.61
CA ILE A 62 11.75 2.36 -4.65
C ILE A 62 11.93 3.07 -3.32
N LEU A 63 11.60 2.39 -2.21
CA LEU A 63 11.59 2.98 -0.88
C LEU A 63 13.01 3.35 -0.43
N ARG A 64 13.10 4.49 0.23
CA ARG A 64 14.38 5.03 0.73
C ARG A 64 14.42 4.81 2.24
N GLU A 65 15.44 4.11 2.69
CA GLU A 65 15.53 3.59 4.05
C GLU A 65 15.39 4.65 5.14
N HIS A 66 15.95 5.83 4.94
CA HIS A 66 15.96 6.86 5.98
C HIS A 66 14.95 7.99 5.74
N LYS A 67 14.14 7.87 4.71
CA LYS A 67 13.18 8.92 4.34
C LYS A 67 11.75 8.44 4.34
N ASP A 68 11.54 7.17 4.01
CA ASP A 68 10.20 6.62 3.80
C ASP A 68 9.89 5.56 4.83
N SER A 69 8.60 5.34 5.10
CA SER A 69 8.17 4.22 5.89
C SER A 69 7.06 3.48 5.16
N CYS A 70 7.01 2.18 5.37
CA CYS A 70 5.97 1.34 4.82
C CYS A 70 5.72 0.20 5.80
N ILE A 71 4.49 0.05 6.22
CA ILE A 71 4.10 -0.96 7.20
C ILE A 71 3.07 -1.87 6.57
N ILE A 72 3.25 -3.17 6.73
CA ILE A 72 2.31 -4.15 6.24
C ILE A 72 1.78 -4.96 7.42
N PHE A 73 0.46 -4.99 7.54
CA PHE A 73 -0.23 -5.85 8.49
C PHE A 73 -0.78 -7.04 7.71
N LYS A 74 -0.52 -8.25 8.20
CA LYS A 74 -0.93 -9.48 7.53
C LYS A 74 -1.84 -10.29 8.42
N SER A 75 -2.88 -10.87 7.81
CA SER A 75 -3.75 -11.85 8.46
C SER A 75 -3.99 -12.99 7.49
N ARG A 76 -4.15 -14.19 8.01
CA ARG A 76 -4.48 -15.35 7.17
C ARG A 76 -5.87 -15.27 6.60
N ASN A 77 -6.74 -14.52 7.26
CA ASN A 77 -8.16 -14.46 6.89
C ASN A 77 -8.67 -13.06 7.12
N GLU A 78 -9.28 -12.48 6.08
CA GLU A 78 -9.90 -11.16 6.16
C GLU A 78 -10.92 -11.09 7.30
N LYS A 79 -11.61 -12.19 7.58
CA LYS A 79 -12.63 -12.24 8.63
C LYS A 79 -12.07 -12.06 10.04
N TRP A 80 -10.76 -12.24 10.21
CA TRP A 80 -10.12 -12.05 11.52
C TRP A 80 -9.81 -10.59 11.82
N LEU A 81 -9.99 -9.74 10.84
CA LEU A 81 -9.76 -8.31 10.99
C LEU A 81 -11.06 -7.58 10.68
N GLU A 82 -11.58 -6.88 11.67
CA GLU A 82 -12.77 -6.07 11.48
C GLU A 82 -12.35 -4.68 11.03
N LYS A 83 -12.97 -4.22 9.95
CA LYS A 83 -12.68 -2.90 9.39
C LYS A 83 -13.96 -2.08 9.40
N GLU A 84 -13.89 -0.91 10.00
CA GLU A 84 -15.03 -0.01 10.10
C GLU A 84 -14.63 1.37 9.58
N PHE A 85 -15.42 1.90 8.65
CA PHE A 85 -15.23 3.27 8.15
C PHE A 85 -16.15 4.20 8.94
N LEU A 86 -15.55 5.03 9.78
CA LEU A 86 -16.33 6.04 10.50
C LEU A 86 -16.78 7.15 9.55
N VAL A 87 -15.87 7.58 8.68
CA VAL A 87 -16.14 8.48 7.57
C VAL A 87 -15.37 7.97 6.38
N LYS A 88 -16.07 7.60 5.31
CA LYS A 88 -15.40 7.06 4.14
C LYS A 88 -14.95 8.18 3.21
N GLU A 89 -13.67 8.19 2.88
CA GLU A 89 -13.09 9.16 1.95
C GLU A 89 -13.51 8.83 0.52
N ASP A 90 -13.72 9.89 -0.29
CA ASP A 90 -14.01 9.72 -1.71
C ASP A 90 -12.70 9.41 -2.45
N ILE A 91 -12.58 8.16 -2.90
CA ILE A 91 -11.38 7.68 -3.57
C ILE A 91 -11.10 8.42 -4.88
N ASP A 92 -12.17 8.81 -5.59
CA ASP A 92 -12.00 9.55 -6.84
C ASP A 92 -11.34 10.90 -6.62
N LYS A 93 -11.63 11.54 -5.48
CA LYS A 93 -10.98 12.79 -5.12
C LYS A 93 -9.57 12.56 -4.63
N THR A 94 -9.34 11.49 -3.86
CA THR A 94 -8.02 11.22 -3.30
C THR A 94 -7.02 10.76 -4.34
N SER A 95 -7.46 10.20 -5.46
CA SER A 95 -6.56 9.76 -6.52
C SER A 95 -5.75 10.92 -7.13
N ASN A 96 -6.21 12.14 -6.95
CA ASN A 96 -5.50 13.34 -7.43
C ASN A 96 -4.42 13.83 -6.48
N PHE A 97 -4.30 13.24 -5.31
CA PHE A 97 -3.36 13.67 -4.27
C PHE A 97 -2.23 12.67 -4.04
N ILE A 98 -1.91 11.92 -5.04
CA ILE A 98 -0.82 10.95 -4.96
C ILE A 98 0.54 11.64 -4.68
#